data_83929f69965a41c2f32d30cfc684e58d
#
_entry.id   83929f69965a41c2f32d30cfc684e58d
#
_cell.length_a   1.000
_cell.length_b   1.000
_cell.length_c   1.000
_cell.angle_alpha   90.00
_cell.angle_beta   90.00
_cell.angle_gamma   90.00
#
_symmetry.space_group_name_H-M   'P 1'
#
loop_
_entity.id
_entity.type
_entity.pdbx_description
1 polymer ?
#
loop_
_entity_poly.entity_id
_entity_poly.type
_entity_poly.pdbx_seq_one_letter_code
_entity_poly.pdbx_strand_id
1 'polypeptide(L)'
;MDGVFDTARVASLAFLLTVTNDVMTFFVLIVLFGTLNFIVGLIAGLRAGEKYSHKKAFHAFFEYAIAAIVILFTAAGARLIEPGGNYTDLLRLLTTLFALVYSKNIIRNFKKIQPDNEFIAVLDILINTKYSDFIKHLKNAKLHNPRADRVNNGGIEEDQQRSDTGSSGESETASQ
;
A
#
# COMPACT_ATOMS: atom_id res chain seq x y z
N MET A 1 33.95 -27.21 -3.12
CA MET A 1 33.16 -25.95 -3.03
C MET A 1 31.90 -26.01 -3.88
N ASP A 2 31.87 -26.75 -4.98
CA ASP A 2 30.76 -26.79 -5.95
C ASP A 2 29.42 -27.30 -5.35
N GLY A 3 29.47 -28.28 -4.45
CA GLY A 3 28.24 -28.82 -3.81
C GLY A 3 27.48 -27.83 -2.91
N VAL A 4 28.13 -26.86 -2.29
CA VAL A 4 27.49 -25.85 -1.45
C VAL A 4 26.74 -24.83 -2.31
N PHE A 5 27.31 -24.43 -3.44
CA PHE A 5 26.65 -23.53 -4.40
C PHE A 5 25.43 -24.17 -5.06
N ASP A 6 25.50 -25.46 -5.38
CA ASP A 6 24.38 -26.19 -5.97
C ASP A 6 23.25 -26.36 -4.96
N THR A 7 23.55 -26.67 -3.71
CA THR A 7 22.55 -26.76 -2.63
C THR A 7 21.87 -25.41 -2.40
N ALA A 8 22.63 -24.31 -2.36
CA ALA A 8 22.09 -22.97 -2.19
C ALA A 8 21.17 -22.56 -3.36
N ARG A 9 21.54 -22.89 -4.60
CA ARG A 9 20.71 -22.65 -5.80
C ARG A 9 19.39 -23.42 -5.74
N VAL A 10 19.45 -24.70 -5.42
CA VAL A 10 18.26 -25.55 -5.30
C VAL A 10 17.33 -25.06 -4.19
N ALA A 11 17.87 -24.69 -3.03
CA ALA A 11 17.11 -24.15 -1.92
C ALA A 11 16.44 -22.81 -2.28
N SER A 12 17.16 -21.92 -2.98
CA SER A 12 16.62 -20.64 -3.44
C SER A 12 15.50 -20.80 -4.46
N LEU A 13 15.65 -21.73 -5.41
CA LEU A 13 14.61 -22.04 -6.39
C LEU A 13 13.38 -22.65 -5.73
N ALA A 14 13.55 -23.61 -4.81
CA ALA A 14 12.45 -24.21 -4.06
C ALA A 14 11.69 -23.15 -3.24
N PHE A 15 12.39 -22.24 -2.58
CA PHE A 15 11.79 -21.12 -1.85
C PHE A 15 10.97 -20.23 -2.79
N LEU A 16 11.53 -19.80 -3.92
CA LEU A 16 10.84 -18.94 -4.90
C LEU A 16 9.60 -19.63 -5.47
N LEU A 17 9.69 -20.91 -5.83
CA LEU A 17 8.55 -21.68 -6.34
C LEU A 17 7.44 -21.77 -5.30
N THR A 18 7.77 -22.01 -4.04
CA THR A 18 6.78 -22.08 -2.97
C THR A 18 6.10 -20.74 -2.74
N VAL A 19 6.85 -19.65 -2.65
CA VAL A 19 6.30 -18.29 -2.52
C VAL A 19 5.42 -17.94 -3.71
N THR A 20 5.85 -18.24 -4.93
CA THR A 20 5.08 -17.99 -6.15
C THR A 20 3.76 -18.75 -6.15
N ASN A 21 3.76 -20.01 -5.72
CA ASN A 21 2.53 -20.80 -5.63
C ASN A 21 1.54 -20.22 -4.62
N ASP A 22 2.01 -19.76 -3.47
CA ASP A 22 1.17 -19.15 -2.43
C ASP A 22 0.52 -17.84 -2.90
N VAL A 23 1.20 -17.08 -3.75
CA VAL A 23 0.70 -15.78 -4.26
C VAL A 23 -0.03 -15.90 -5.61
N MET A 24 -0.08 -17.07 -6.22
CA MET A 24 -0.60 -17.25 -7.58
C MET A 24 -2.02 -16.71 -7.76
N THR A 25 -2.91 -16.97 -6.80
CA THR A 25 -4.30 -16.45 -6.84
C THR A 25 -4.35 -14.93 -6.85
N PHE A 26 -3.53 -14.28 -6.01
CA PHE A 26 -3.46 -12.82 -5.94
C PHE A 26 -2.86 -12.23 -7.22
N PHE A 27 -1.85 -12.89 -7.77
CA PHE A 27 -1.23 -12.52 -9.04
C PHE A 27 -2.23 -12.59 -10.20
N VAL A 28 -2.99 -13.67 -10.33
CA VAL A 28 -4.03 -13.82 -11.35
C VAL A 28 -5.08 -12.72 -11.25
N LEU A 29 -5.51 -12.36 -10.04
CA LEU A 29 -6.46 -11.26 -9.84
C LEU A 29 -5.89 -9.92 -10.32
N ILE A 30 -4.63 -9.60 -10.02
CA ILE A 30 -3.99 -8.36 -10.49
C ILE A 30 -3.88 -8.35 -12.02
N VAL A 31 -3.45 -9.44 -12.62
CA VAL A 31 -3.36 -9.55 -14.08
C VAL A 31 -4.74 -9.37 -14.72
N LEU A 32 -5.78 -9.99 -14.14
CA LEU A 32 -7.16 -9.87 -14.64
C LEU A 32 -7.65 -8.41 -14.58
N PHE A 33 -7.56 -7.76 -13.41
CA PHE A 33 -7.96 -6.36 -13.25
C PHE A 33 -7.12 -5.42 -14.10
N GLY A 34 -5.82 -5.66 -14.19
CA GLY A 34 -4.90 -4.90 -15.03
C GLY A 34 -5.25 -4.99 -16.50
N THR A 35 -5.49 -6.21 -16.98
CA THR A 35 -5.88 -6.46 -18.38
C THR A 35 -7.22 -5.79 -18.70
N LEU A 36 -8.21 -5.93 -17.83
CA LEU A 36 -9.51 -5.29 -17.99
C LEU A 36 -9.38 -3.76 -18.02
N ASN A 37 -8.62 -3.19 -17.08
CA ASN A 37 -8.36 -1.75 -17.04
C ASN A 37 -7.67 -1.26 -18.32
N PHE A 38 -6.70 -2.01 -18.84
CA PHE A 38 -6.01 -1.71 -20.09
C PHE A 38 -6.97 -1.72 -21.30
N ILE A 39 -7.77 -2.79 -21.44
CA ILE A 39 -8.72 -2.93 -22.56
C ILE A 39 -9.74 -1.80 -22.52
N VAL A 40 -10.37 -1.55 -21.38
CA VAL A 40 -11.41 -0.50 -21.25
C VAL A 40 -10.78 0.88 -21.45
N GLY A 41 -9.57 1.11 -20.95
CA GLY A 41 -8.84 2.36 -21.18
C GLY A 41 -8.49 2.59 -22.65
N LEU A 42 -8.12 1.53 -23.38
CA LEU A 42 -7.85 1.59 -24.80
C LEU A 42 -9.12 1.96 -25.60
N ILE A 43 -10.26 1.28 -25.30
CA ILE A 43 -11.54 1.55 -25.96
C ILE A 43 -11.98 2.99 -25.68
N ALA A 44 -11.87 3.45 -24.43
CA ALA A 44 -12.21 4.82 -24.04
C ALA A 44 -11.37 5.86 -24.79
N GLY A 45 -10.07 5.63 -24.91
CA GLY A 45 -9.16 6.51 -25.67
C GLY A 45 -9.49 6.56 -27.17
N LEU A 46 -9.73 5.39 -27.79
CA LEU A 46 -10.10 5.33 -29.21
C LEU A 46 -11.44 6.04 -29.48
N ARG A 47 -12.43 5.90 -28.60
CA ARG A 47 -13.72 6.63 -28.72
C ARG A 47 -13.58 8.14 -28.55
N ALA A 48 -12.61 8.56 -27.73
CA ALA A 48 -12.26 9.98 -27.57
C ALA A 48 -11.45 10.55 -28.74
N GLY A 49 -11.17 9.76 -29.79
CA GLY A 49 -10.35 10.17 -30.95
C GLY A 49 -8.85 10.19 -30.67
N GLU A 50 -8.40 9.62 -29.54
CA GLU A 50 -6.97 9.53 -29.25
C GLU A 50 -6.30 8.49 -30.15
N LYS A 51 -5.13 8.83 -30.71
CA LYS A 51 -4.32 7.87 -31.45
C LYS A 51 -3.68 6.88 -30.47
N TYR A 52 -3.63 5.59 -30.88
CA TYR A 52 -2.92 4.57 -30.10
C TYR A 52 -1.47 4.96 -29.88
N SER A 53 -1.00 4.85 -28.64
CA SER A 53 0.38 5.16 -28.27
C SER A 53 1.00 3.99 -27.53
N HIS A 54 2.04 3.40 -28.11
CA HIS A 54 2.84 2.34 -27.48
C HIS A 54 3.42 2.78 -26.13
N LYS A 55 3.77 4.07 -25.99
CA LYS A 55 4.29 4.61 -24.72
C LYS A 55 3.26 4.53 -23.59
N LYS A 56 1.99 4.86 -23.85
CA LYS A 56 0.90 4.73 -22.88
C LYS A 56 0.65 3.28 -22.50
N ALA A 57 0.67 2.37 -23.49
CA ALA A 57 0.51 0.93 -23.26
C ALA A 57 1.65 0.34 -22.42
N PHE A 58 2.89 0.72 -22.70
CA PHE A 58 4.06 0.28 -21.94
C PHE A 58 4.02 0.78 -20.49
N HIS A 59 3.60 2.02 -20.28
CA HIS A 59 3.45 2.57 -18.92
C HIS A 59 2.43 1.80 -18.09
N ALA A 60 1.26 1.47 -18.67
CA ALA A 60 0.28 0.64 -18.01
C ALA A 60 0.82 -0.75 -17.65
N PHE A 61 1.54 -1.40 -18.57
CA PHE A 61 2.18 -2.68 -18.31
C PHE A 61 3.20 -2.60 -17.16
N PHE A 62 3.98 -1.52 -17.12
CA PHE A 62 4.97 -1.31 -16.07
C PHE A 62 4.32 -1.13 -14.68
N GLU A 63 3.18 -0.43 -14.59
CA GLU A 63 2.41 -0.31 -13.36
C GLU A 63 1.96 -1.69 -12.83
N TYR A 64 1.51 -2.58 -13.70
CA TYR A 64 1.11 -3.95 -13.31
C TYR A 64 2.30 -4.79 -12.87
N ALA A 65 3.44 -4.65 -13.55
CA ALA A 65 4.66 -5.33 -13.16
C ALA A 65 5.12 -4.90 -11.76
N ILE A 66 5.06 -3.60 -11.45
CA ILE A 66 5.36 -3.09 -10.11
C ILE A 66 4.40 -3.68 -9.07
N ALA A 67 3.09 -3.70 -9.34
CA ALA A 67 2.11 -4.27 -8.42
C ALA A 67 2.39 -5.75 -8.13
N ALA A 68 2.71 -6.53 -9.16
CA ALA A 68 3.07 -7.94 -9.04
C ALA A 68 4.37 -8.13 -8.22
N ILE A 69 5.39 -7.31 -8.47
CA ILE A 69 6.65 -7.31 -7.72
C ILE A 69 6.39 -6.99 -6.24
N VAL A 70 5.59 -5.98 -5.93
CA VAL A 70 5.26 -5.62 -4.55
C VAL A 70 4.59 -6.77 -3.81
N ILE A 71 3.64 -7.48 -4.44
CA ILE A 71 3.00 -8.65 -3.84
C ILE A 71 4.02 -9.77 -3.59
N LEU A 72 4.86 -10.08 -4.58
CA LEU A 72 5.87 -11.12 -4.46
C LEU A 72 6.86 -10.83 -3.33
N PHE A 73 7.38 -9.59 -3.27
CA PHE A 73 8.30 -9.19 -2.21
C PHE A 73 7.64 -9.17 -0.83
N THR A 74 6.38 -8.76 -0.74
CA THR A 74 5.62 -8.80 0.53
C THR A 74 5.46 -10.23 1.02
N ALA A 75 5.09 -11.17 0.15
CA ALA A 75 4.96 -12.57 0.49
C ALA A 75 6.30 -13.20 0.90
N ALA A 76 7.36 -12.93 0.12
CA ALA A 76 8.69 -13.43 0.41
C ALA A 76 9.21 -12.90 1.75
N GLY A 77 9.06 -11.59 1.99
CA GLY A 77 9.47 -10.95 3.25
C GLY A 77 8.70 -11.48 4.45
N ALA A 78 7.37 -11.60 4.34
CA ALA A 78 6.54 -12.14 5.42
C ALA A 78 6.93 -13.59 5.76
N ARG A 79 7.21 -14.42 4.76
CA ARG A 79 7.64 -15.81 4.95
C ARG A 79 9.04 -15.92 5.57
N LEU A 80 9.95 -14.99 5.28
CA LEU A 80 11.27 -14.96 5.87
C LEU A 80 11.24 -14.52 7.34
N ILE A 81 10.33 -13.59 7.68
CA ILE A 81 10.19 -13.07 9.06
C ILE A 81 9.49 -14.11 9.94
N GLU A 82 8.43 -14.74 9.44
CA GLU A 82 7.62 -15.71 10.18
C GLU A 82 7.39 -16.98 9.35
N PRO A 83 8.35 -17.91 9.34
CA PRO A 83 8.19 -19.17 8.63
C PRO A 83 6.99 -19.97 9.18
N GLY A 84 5.95 -20.15 8.36
CA GLY A 84 4.69 -20.79 8.77
C GLY A 84 3.61 -19.85 9.29
N GLY A 85 3.88 -18.55 9.40
CA GLY A 85 2.89 -17.53 9.72
C GLY A 85 1.83 -17.35 8.63
N ASN A 86 0.65 -16.89 9.04
CA ASN A 86 -0.45 -16.62 8.10
C ASN A 86 -0.37 -15.19 7.55
N TYR A 87 0.37 -14.99 6.47
CA TYR A 87 0.47 -13.71 5.76
C TYR A 87 -0.63 -13.49 4.71
N THR A 88 -1.58 -14.42 4.60
CA THR A 88 -2.68 -14.36 3.63
C THR A 88 -3.53 -13.11 3.79
N ASP A 89 -3.77 -12.67 5.01
CA ASP A 89 -4.59 -11.48 5.28
C ASP A 89 -3.89 -10.20 4.82
N LEU A 90 -2.57 -10.12 4.96
CA LEU A 90 -1.77 -9.02 4.41
C LEU A 90 -1.84 -8.99 2.88
N LEU A 91 -1.73 -10.14 2.23
CA LEU A 91 -1.86 -10.25 0.78
C LEU A 91 -3.28 -9.91 0.31
N ARG A 92 -4.32 -10.35 1.04
CA ARG A 92 -5.72 -9.98 0.76
C ARG A 92 -5.92 -8.47 0.84
N LEU A 93 -5.42 -7.83 1.91
CA LEU A 93 -5.51 -6.38 2.08
C LEU A 93 -4.84 -5.66 0.90
N LEU A 94 -3.62 -6.05 0.55
CA LEU A 94 -2.85 -5.44 -0.53
C LEU A 94 -3.55 -5.63 -1.89
N THR A 95 -4.03 -6.84 -2.17
CA THR A 95 -4.75 -7.16 -3.41
C THR A 95 -6.08 -6.39 -3.50
N THR A 96 -6.81 -6.27 -2.37
CA THR A 96 -8.04 -5.49 -2.30
C THR A 96 -7.77 -4.02 -2.62
N LEU A 97 -6.66 -3.46 -2.12
CA LEU A 97 -6.26 -2.09 -2.44
C LEU A 97 -6.02 -1.91 -3.94
N PHE A 98 -5.26 -2.81 -4.57
CA PHE A 98 -5.04 -2.76 -6.02
C PHE A 98 -6.35 -2.94 -6.79
N ALA A 99 -7.21 -3.89 -6.39
CA ALA A 99 -8.51 -4.10 -7.02
C ALA A 99 -9.39 -2.85 -6.96
N LEU A 100 -9.43 -2.13 -5.83
CA LEU A 100 -10.17 -0.87 -5.68
C LEU A 100 -9.63 0.22 -6.62
N VAL A 101 -8.30 0.37 -6.70
CA VAL A 101 -7.68 1.38 -7.59
C VAL A 101 -8.00 1.08 -9.06
N TYR A 102 -7.84 -0.19 -9.49
CA TYR A 102 -8.15 -0.57 -10.87
C TYR A 102 -9.63 -0.49 -11.17
N SER A 103 -10.51 -0.91 -10.26
CA SER A 103 -11.96 -0.78 -10.43
C SER A 103 -12.39 0.67 -10.63
N LYS A 104 -11.83 1.61 -9.85
CA LYS A 104 -12.07 3.03 -10.02
C LYS A 104 -11.65 3.53 -11.41
N ASN A 105 -10.48 3.12 -11.89
CA ASN A 105 -10.01 3.49 -13.22
C ASN A 105 -10.88 2.88 -14.34
N ILE A 106 -11.28 1.61 -14.19
CA ILE A 106 -12.17 0.91 -15.12
C ILE A 106 -13.49 1.65 -15.24
N ILE A 107 -14.14 1.99 -14.12
CA ILE A 107 -15.43 2.70 -14.12
C ILE A 107 -15.30 4.08 -14.73
N ARG A 108 -14.23 4.81 -14.40
CA ARG A 108 -13.96 6.12 -15.02
C ARG A 108 -13.84 6.02 -16.54
N ASN A 109 -13.22 4.97 -17.04
CA ASN A 109 -13.10 4.73 -18.46
C ASN A 109 -14.42 4.28 -19.08
N PHE A 110 -15.21 3.45 -18.39
CA PHE A 110 -16.58 3.10 -18.83
C PHE A 110 -17.49 4.32 -18.93
N LYS A 111 -17.43 5.25 -17.99
CA LYS A 111 -18.17 6.53 -18.07
C LYS A 111 -17.83 7.33 -19.33
N LYS A 112 -16.58 7.30 -19.79
CA LYS A 112 -16.21 7.92 -21.06
C LYS A 112 -16.80 7.21 -22.27
N ILE A 113 -17.00 5.89 -22.16
CA ILE A 113 -17.58 5.07 -23.21
C ILE A 113 -19.11 5.21 -23.28
N GLN A 114 -19.77 5.23 -22.11
CA GLN A 114 -21.22 5.29 -21.97
C GLN A 114 -21.58 6.24 -20.82
N PRO A 115 -21.64 7.55 -21.06
CA PRO A 115 -21.87 8.54 -19.99
C PRO A 115 -23.28 8.43 -19.37
N ASP A 116 -24.29 8.00 -20.15
CA ASP A 116 -25.69 7.98 -19.73
C ASP A 116 -26.13 6.63 -19.14
N ASN A 117 -25.18 5.72 -18.87
CA ASN A 117 -25.50 4.40 -18.33
C ASN A 117 -25.67 4.47 -16.81
N GLU A 118 -26.91 4.31 -16.34
CA GLU A 118 -27.27 4.36 -14.91
C GLU A 118 -26.53 3.30 -14.08
N PHE A 119 -26.34 2.09 -14.61
CA PHE A 119 -25.60 1.04 -13.90
C PHE A 119 -24.15 1.45 -13.61
N ILE A 120 -23.49 2.09 -14.57
CA ILE A 120 -22.13 2.61 -14.40
C ILE A 120 -22.12 3.75 -13.37
N ALA A 121 -23.16 4.60 -13.35
CA ALA A 121 -23.31 5.65 -12.36
C ALA A 121 -23.43 5.08 -10.93
N VAL A 122 -24.24 4.04 -10.74
CA VAL A 122 -24.40 3.36 -9.45
C VAL A 122 -23.08 2.71 -9.00
N LEU A 123 -22.38 2.01 -9.90
CA LEU A 123 -21.07 1.41 -9.60
C LEU A 123 -20.03 2.46 -9.22
N ASP A 124 -20.04 3.63 -9.88
CA ASP A 124 -19.13 4.72 -9.54
C ASP A 124 -19.36 5.26 -8.13
N ILE A 125 -20.62 5.44 -7.74
CA ILE A 125 -20.99 5.85 -6.38
C ILE A 125 -20.50 4.81 -5.36
N LEU A 126 -20.77 3.53 -5.60
CA LEU A 126 -20.41 2.44 -4.71
C LEU A 126 -18.88 2.36 -4.49
N ILE A 127 -18.12 2.40 -5.58
CA ILE A 127 -16.65 2.30 -5.50
C ILE A 127 -16.04 3.56 -4.91
N ASN A 128 -16.53 4.75 -5.25
CA ASN A 128 -16.04 5.98 -4.65
C ASN A 128 -16.31 6.04 -3.15
N THR A 129 -17.45 5.54 -2.68
CA THR A 129 -17.78 5.44 -1.26
C THR A 129 -16.81 4.50 -0.56
N LYS A 130 -16.63 3.28 -1.07
CA LYS A 130 -15.68 2.30 -0.49
C LYS A 130 -14.23 2.80 -0.49
N TYR A 131 -13.80 3.43 -1.58
CA TYR A 131 -12.47 4.04 -1.66
C TYR A 131 -12.30 5.18 -0.65
N SER A 132 -13.30 6.05 -0.48
CA SER A 132 -13.27 7.13 0.49
C SER A 132 -13.21 6.61 1.93
N ASP A 133 -14.00 5.59 2.25
CA ASP A 133 -13.98 4.96 3.58
C ASP A 133 -12.61 4.33 3.87
N PHE A 134 -12.03 3.64 2.90
CA PHE A 134 -10.69 3.06 3.03
C PHE A 134 -9.63 4.14 3.30
N ILE A 135 -9.64 5.25 2.56
CA ILE A 135 -8.70 6.36 2.77
C ILE A 135 -8.90 7.02 4.13
N LYS A 136 -10.15 7.17 4.61
CA LYS A 136 -10.43 7.67 5.97
C LYS A 136 -9.83 6.77 7.03
N HIS A 137 -9.99 5.44 6.90
CA HIS A 137 -9.40 4.47 7.83
C HIS A 137 -7.87 4.56 7.86
N LEU A 138 -7.21 4.69 6.71
CA LEU A 138 -5.75 4.88 6.64
C LEU A 138 -5.29 6.18 7.30
N LYS A 139 -6.01 7.29 7.08
CA LYS A 139 -5.70 8.56 7.74
C LYS A 139 -5.84 8.47 9.25
N ASN A 140 -6.92 7.87 9.73
CA ASN A 140 -7.15 7.70 11.16
C ASN A 140 -6.09 6.79 11.80
N ALA A 141 -5.70 5.70 11.15
CA ALA A 141 -4.62 4.83 11.60
C ALA A 141 -3.26 5.56 11.67
N LYS A 142 -3.00 6.49 10.74
CA LYS A 142 -1.76 7.28 10.71
C LYS A 142 -1.74 8.36 11.82
N LEU A 143 -2.91 8.91 12.19
CA LEU A 143 -3.05 9.89 13.28
C LEU A 143 -2.95 9.23 14.66
N HIS A 144 -3.19 7.92 14.77
CA HIS A 144 -3.10 7.17 16.02
C HIS A 144 -1.76 6.43 16.15
N ASN A 145 -0.66 7.05 15.74
CA ASN A 145 0.67 6.49 15.95
C ASN A 145 1.16 6.89 17.37
N PRO A 146 1.15 5.96 18.35
CA PRO A 146 1.48 6.26 19.75
C PRO A 146 2.94 6.68 19.95
N ARG A 147 3.77 6.62 18.92
CA ARG A 147 5.16 7.13 18.95
C ARG A 147 5.26 8.64 18.74
N ALA A 148 4.32 9.25 17.99
CA ALA A 148 4.32 10.70 17.80
C ALA A 148 3.88 11.44 19.07
N ASP A 149 2.97 10.82 19.86
CA ASP A 149 2.48 11.40 21.12
C ASP A 149 3.53 11.35 22.24
N ARG A 150 4.45 10.38 22.23
CA ARG A 150 5.54 10.31 23.22
C ARG A 150 6.63 11.37 22.99
N VAL A 151 6.87 11.78 21.76
CA VAL A 151 7.87 12.82 21.46
C VAL A 151 7.35 14.21 21.85
N ASN A 152 6.04 14.45 21.73
CA ASN A 152 5.46 15.74 22.09
C ASN A 152 5.20 15.90 23.61
N ASN A 153 4.96 14.81 24.35
CA ASN A 153 4.76 14.87 25.80
C ASN A 153 6.06 14.75 26.61
N GLY A 154 7.12 14.18 26.03
CA GLY A 154 8.42 14.09 26.71
C GLY A 154 9.19 15.40 26.80
N GLY A 155 8.83 16.42 26.01
CA GLY A 155 9.47 17.73 26.04
C GLY A 155 8.91 18.72 27.09
N ILE A 156 7.77 18.40 27.70
CA ILE A 156 7.11 19.32 28.67
C ILE A 156 7.48 18.99 30.13
N GLU A 157 7.88 17.74 30.40
CA GLU A 157 8.26 17.34 31.76
C GLU A 157 9.71 17.72 32.15
N GLU A 158 10.64 17.86 31.21
CA GLU A 158 12.02 18.26 31.53
C GLU A 158 12.18 19.74 31.84
N ASP A 159 11.31 20.62 31.31
CA ASP A 159 11.40 22.07 31.57
C ASP A 159 10.75 22.51 32.90
N GLN A 160 9.82 21.71 33.44
CA GLN A 160 9.21 22.01 34.75
C GLN A 160 10.06 21.58 35.93
N GLN A 161 10.93 20.59 35.79
CA GLN A 161 11.82 20.14 36.86
C GLN A 161 13.06 21.02 37.02
N ARG A 162 13.36 21.87 36.05
CA ARG A 162 14.51 22.79 36.05
C ARG A 162 14.20 24.17 36.66
N SER A 163 12.92 24.53 36.85
CA SER A 163 12.53 25.80 37.42
C SER A 163 12.36 25.80 38.95
N ASP A 164 12.24 24.60 39.57
CA ASP A 164 12.01 24.48 41.03
C ASP A 164 13.27 24.32 41.87
N THR A 165 14.46 24.18 41.27
CA THR A 165 15.71 24.04 42.02
C THR A 165 16.54 25.30 42.13
N GLY A 166 16.00 26.48 41.71
CA GLY A 166 16.75 27.73 41.65
C GLY A 166 16.39 28.82 42.68
N SER A 167 15.50 28.53 43.65
CA SER A 167 15.04 29.56 44.61
C SER A 167 15.05 29.08 46.08
N SER A 168 16.21 28.74 46.58
CA SER A 168 16.38 28.66 48.05
C SER A 168 17.86 28.82 48.39
N GLY A 169 18.26 30.03 48.70
CA GLY A 169 19.58 30.35 49.20
C GLY A 169 19.92 31.82 49.09
N GLU A 170 19.55 32.62 50.04
CA GLU A 170 20.34 33.73 50.59
C GLU A 170 19.46 34.75 51.28
N SER A 171 19.37 34.66 52.56
CA SER A 171 19.28 35.85 53.42
C SER A 171 19.48 35.39 54.88
N GLU A 172 20.74 35.43 55.31
CA GLU A 172 21.02 35.63 56.75
C GLU A 172 22.41 36.29 56.90
N THR A 173 22.37 37.25 57.67
CA THR A 173 23.40 38.04 58.40
C THR A 173 23.51 39.48 57.96
N ALA A 174 23.10 40.40 58.82
CA ALA A 174 23.98 41.09 59.74
C ALA A 174 23.19 42.10 60.57
N SER A 175 23.33 42.00 61.89
CA SER A 175 23.24 43.14 62.82
C SER A 175 24.03 42.76 64.08
N GLN A 176 25.14 43.27 64.19
CA GLN A 176 25.73 44.12 65.26
C GLN A 176 27.15 44.41 64.96
#